data_fe8afadbb35613cdf612ccfea81b9411
#
_entry.id   fe8afadbb35613cdf612ccfea81b9411
#
_cell.length_a   1.000
_cell.length_b   1.000
_cell.length_c   1.000
_cell.angle_alpha   90.00
_cell.angle_beta   90.00
_cell.angle_gamma   90.00
#
_symmetry.space_group_name_H-M   'P 1'
#
loop_
_entity.id
_entity.type
_entity.pdbx_description
1 polymer ?
#
loop_
_entity_poly.entity_id
_entity_poly.type
_entity_poly.pdbx_seq_one_letter_code
_entity_poly.pdbx_strand_id
1 'polypeptide(L)'
;MNLILSVVAAAMIFPVLVLVATATRLSATRREQRFAAMRLVGATPRQISLISAVESTVAATTGVAAGFGLYALLRPLLAHVTFTTSPFFLSDLSLTTTDVLAVALGVPVAAALSARIALRRVRISPLGVTRQATPRPPRAYRVVPLVAGLLELAYFIGRRPPTSGGQVRAFLPGTLLVLGGVVLAGPWLTMAGARLLASRAGRPAALVAGRRLADDPRAGFRAVSGLVLALCVTSGAVGVIDAMVHERGLPSAGTTVRNTVMSDHARYVPPGLRVGTVPTPPDGLLAELRAVHGVGGVTLVHSDPTAGSRPQRALDGGLADCAQLATMPVYGTCPTGAAVASVASSFDGYGLVGGPWPSTWPAVPMSRAALRSLPVTQIAVTTDGSRSAIERARTVLARAYPADDPPYTVGEDRARRSAELDGYRQLADVVIAVSFPIAGCSLAVSVAGGLSDRRRPFSLLRLTGVRLRTLRAVVLLESTVPLLAVAVVAIATGFLAAQLFLQAQLGYSLRPPGGEYYAMVAGGVIAALGVIGCTMPLLARITGPENARND
;
A
#
# COMPACT_ATOMS: atom_id res chain seq x y z
N MET A 1 -7.37 10.66 3.87
CA MET A 1 -6.72 9.92 4.95
C MET A 1 -7.37 8.54 5.18
N ASN A 2 -8.66 8.48 5.55
CA ASN A 2 -9.34 7.21 5.91
C ASN A 2 -9.26 6.10 4.86
N LEU A 3 -9.33 6.41 3.56
CA LEU A 3 -9.22 5.41 2.50
C LEU A 3 -7.82 4.77 2.46
N ILE A 4 -6.76 5.58 2.51
CA ILE A 4 -5.37 5.09 2.49
C ILE A 4 -5.13 4.20 3.70
N LEU A 5 -5.53 4.63 4.90
CA LEU A 5 -5.40 3.83 6.12
C LEU A 5 -6.18 2.51 6.04
N SER A 6 -7.40 2.51 5.47
CA SER A 6 -8.19 1.29 5.30
C SER A 6 -7.52 0.30 4.33
N VAL A 7 -6.96 0.79 3.23
CA VAL A 7 -6.23 -0.04 2.26
C VAL A 7 -4.95 -0.59 2.87
N VAL A 8 -4.18 0.23 3.59
CA VAL A 8 -2.97 -0.19 4.31
C VAL A 8 -3.29 -1.24 5.36
N ALA A 9 -4.34 -1.04 6.17
CA ALA A 9 -4.77 -2.02 7.17
C ALA A 9 -5.17 -3.35 6.52
N ALA A 10 -5.95 -3.33 5.43
CA ALA A 10 -6.29 -4.52 4.67
C ALA A 10 -5.04 -5.22 4.13
N ALA A 11 -4.10 -4.47 3.57
CA ALA A 11 -2.84 -4.97 3.04
C ALA A 11 -1.99 -5.68 4.10
N MET A 12 -1.97 -5.18 5.34
CA MET A 12 -1.25 -5.79 6.46
C MET A 12 -1.94 -7.03 7.03
N ILE A 13 -3.28 -7.04 7.07
CA ILE A 13 -4.05 -8.17 7.61
C ILE A 13 -3.93 -9.41 6.71
N PHE A 14 -3.92 -9.25 5.38
CA PHE A 14 -3.91 -10.39 4.46
C PHE A 14 -2.70 -11.32 4.60
N PRO A 15 -1.43 -10.87 4.66
CA PRO A 15 -0.28 -11.73 4.92
C PRO A 15 -0.38 -12.49 6.24
N VAL A 16 -0.91 -11.84 7.28
CA VAL A 16 -1.14 -12.48 8.59
C VAL A 16 -2.17 -13.61 8.47
N LEU A 17 -3.27 -13.38 7.77
CA LEU A 17 -4.29 -14.41 7.52
C LEU A 17 -3.72 -15.60 6.76
N VAL A 18 -2.87 -15.36 5.76
CA VAL A 18 -2.20 -16.43 5.01
C VAL A 18 -1.25 -17.22 5.91
N LEU A 19 -0.46 -16.55 6.77
CA LEU A 19 0.41 -17.20 7.74
C LEU A 19 -0.39 -18.08 8.70
N VAL A 20 -1.46 -17.55 9.29
CA VAL A 20 -2.36 -18.29 10.20
C VAL A 20 -2.97 -19.50 9.48
N ALA A 21 -3.46 -19.34 8.26
CA ALA A 21 -4.03 -20.43 7.47
C ALA A 21 -3.01 -21.55 7.17
N THR A 22 -1.75 -21.19 6.87
CA THR A 22 -0.68 -22.16 6.62
C THR A 22 -0.27 -22.90 7.89
N ALA A 23 -0.08 -22.19 9.01
CA ALA A 23 0.26 -22.75 10.30
C ALA A 23 -0.83 -23.70 10.84
N THR A 24 -2.10 -23.29 10.70
CA THR A 24 -3.24 -24.11 11.14
C THR A 24 -3.33 -25.42 10.36
N ARG A 25 -3.06 -25.42 9.06
CA ARG A 25 -3.08 -26.64 8.25
C ARG A 25 -1.95 -27.59 8.58
N LEU A 26 -0.74 -27.10 8.85
CA LEU A 26 0.39 -27.93 9.25
C LEU A 26 0.08 -28.70 10.55
N SER A 27 -0.58 -28.02 11.50
CA SER A 27 -1.02 -28.67 12.73
C SER A 27 -2.20 -29.63 12.52
N ALA A 28 -3.04 -29.43 11.50
CA ALA A 28 -4.20 -30.27 11.20
C ALA A 28 -3.79 -31.69 10.79
N THR A 29 -2.77 -31.86 9.95
CA THR A 29 -2.32 -33.17 9.46
C THR A 29 -1.83 -34.06 10.62
N ARG A 30 -1.06 -33.51 11.56
CA ARG A 30 -0.63 -34.23 12.76
C ARG A 30 -1.79 -34.58 13.70
N ARG A 31 -2.78 -33.69 13.80
CA ARG A 31 -3.99 -33.92 14.60
C ARG A 31 -4.89 -35.00 13.98
N GLU A 32 -5.01 -35.05 12.65
CA GLU A 32 -5.81 -36.08 11.96
C GLU A 32 -5.29 -37.49 12.27
N GLN A 33 -3.98 -37.71 12.26
CA GLN A 33 -3.38 -39.00 12.65
C GLN A 33 -3.68 -39.35 14.11
N ARG A 34 -3.54 -38.41 15.04
CA ARG A 34 -3.85 -38.60 16.46
C ARG A 34 -5.35 -38.86 16.69
N PHE A 35 -6.22 -38.17 15.98
CA PHE A 35 -7.66 -38.36 16.06
C PHE A 35 -8.12 -39.67 15.43
N ALA A 36 -7.45 -40.14 14.38
CA ALA A 36 -7.68 -41.48 13.83
C ALA A 36 -7.33 -42.58 14.86
N ALA A 37 -6.17 -42.48 15.55
CA ALA A 37 -5.80 -43.37 16.60
C ALA A 37 -6.80 -43.37 17.77
N MET A 38 -7.29 -42.20 18.22
CA MET A 38 -8.30 -42.09 19.27
C MET A 38 -9.63 -42.75 18.87
N ARG A 39 -10.00 -42.69 17.59
CA ARG A 39 -11.19 -43.39 17.07
C ARG A 39 -11.06 -44.90 17.13
N LEU A 40 -9.86 -45.43 16.84
CA LEU A 40 -9.60 -46.87 16.93
C LEU A 40 -9.73 -47.40 18.38
N VAL A 41 -9.47 -46.52 19.38
CA VAL A 41 -9.66 -46.80 20.79
C VAL A 41 -11.10 -46.55 21.27
N GLY A 42 -12.03 -46.11 20.38
CA GLY A 42 -13.44 -45.98 20.68
C GLY A 42 -13.93 -44.57 21.02
N ALA A 43 -13.13 -43.52 20.81
CA ALA A 43 -13.57 -42.15 21.05
C ALA A 43 -14.70 -41.71 20.10
N THR A 44 -15.76 -41.08 20.64
CA THR A 44 -16.89 -40.59 19.87
C THR A 44 -16.52 -39.33 19.08
N PRO A 45 -17.19 -39.08 17.94
CA PRO A 45 -16.94 -37.85 17.13
C PRO A 45 -17.19 -36.55 17.91
N ARG A 46 -18.05 -36.55 18.92
CA ARG A 46 -18.32 -35.40 19.79
C ARG A 46 -17.13 -35.13 20.74
N GLN A 47 -16.60 -36.17 21.34
CA GLN A 47 -15.39 -36.07 22.23
C GLN A 47 -14.19 -35.54 21.46
N ILE A 48 -13.91 -36.04 20.28
CA ILE A 48 -12.83 -35.57 19.41
C ILE A 48 -13.03 -34.09 19.02
N SER A 49 -14.27 -33.71 18.69
CA SER A 49 -14.62 -32.32 18.36
C SER A 49 -14.41 -31.38 19.56
N LEU A 50 -14.76 -31.82 20.76
CA LEU A 50 -14.58 -31.05 21.99
C LEU A 50 -13.08 -30.89 22.32
N ILE A 51 -12.33 -31.97 22.29
CA ILE A 51 -10.86 -31.97 22.53
C ILE A 51 -10.18 -31.01 21.55
N SER A 52 -10.50 -31.10 20.25
CA SER A 52 -9.93 -30.22 19.25
C SER A 52 -10.31 -28.74 19.45
N ALA A 53 -11.54 -28.46 19.87
CA ALA A 53 -11.98 -27.09 20.13
C ALA A 53 -11.26 -26.52 21.36
N VAL A 54 -11.15 -27.28 22.45
CA VAL A 54 -10.45 -26.87 23.67
C VAL A 54 -8.96 -26.63 23.38
N GLU A 55 -8.29 -27.57 22.71
CA GLU A 55 -6.88 -27.45 22.33
C GLU A 55 -6.63 -26.19 21.47
N SER A 56 -7.51 -25.92 20.49
CA SER A 56 -7.40 -24.75 19.64
C SER A 56 -7.67 -23.45 20.41
N THR A 57 -8.61 -23.46 21.35
CA THR A 57 -8.92 -22.31 22.22
C THR A 57 -7.75 -21.99 23.15
N VAL A 58 -7.20 -22.99 23.82
CA VAL A 58 -6.05 -22.80 24.72
C VAL A 58 -4.84 -22.27 23.93
N ALA A 59 -4.54 -22.85 22.77
CA ALA A 59 -3.45 -22.36 21.92
C ALA A 59 -3.69 -20.92 21.43
N ALA A 60 -4.93 -20.56 21.10
CA ALA A 60 -5.27 -19.21 20.68
C ALA A 60 -5.16 -18.22 21.84
N THR A 61 -5.64 -18.58 23.04
CA THR A 61 -5.57 -17.73 24.25
C THR A 61 -4.12 -17.48 24.67
N THR A 62 -3.28 -18.51 24.67
CA THR A 62 -1.84 -18.36 24.96
C THR A 62 -1.14 -17.50 23.89
N GLY A 63 -1.50 -17.66 22.61
CA GLY A 63 -1.00 -16.83 21.52
C GLY A 63 -1.43 -15.35 21.68
N VAL A 64 -2.66 -15.09 22.05
CA VAL A 64 -3.16 -13.73 22.33
C VAL A 64 -2.45 -13.11 23.52
N ALA A 65 -2.29 -13.85 24.63
CA ALA A 65 -1.56 -13.37 25.80
C ALA A 65 -0.09 -13.04 25.47
N ALA A 66 0.58 -13.92 24.72
CA ALA A 66 1.94 -13.65 24.23
C ALA A 66 2.00 -12.44 23.28
N GLY A 67 0.99 -12.27 22.41
CA GLY A 67 0.86 -11.12 21.52
C GLY A 67 0.70 -9.81 22.28
N PHE A 68 -0.16 -9.75 23.29
CA PHE A 68 -0.30 -8.57 24.16
C PHE A 68 0.97 -8.29 24.96
N GLY A 69 1.65 -9.33 25.46
CA GLY A 69 2.93 -9.20 26.16
C GLY A 69 4.00 -8.61 25.24
N LEU A 70 4.11 -9.11 24.03
CA LEU A 70 5.03 -8.57 23.01
C LEU A 70 4.68 -7.13 22.62
N TYR A 71 3.38 -6.83 22.44
CA TYR A 71 2.92 -5.47 22.18
C TYR A 71 3.31 -4.51 23.30
N ALA A 72 3.09 -4.88 24.56
CA ALA A 72 3.46 -4.06 25.71
C ALA A 72 4.97 -3.81 25.79
N LEU A 73 5.78 -4.83 25.43
CA LEU A 73 7.24 -4.73 25.37
C LEU A 73 7.72 -3.82 24.23
N LEU A 74 7.10 -3.92 23.06
CA LEU A 74 7.49 -3.14 21.87
C LEU A 74 6.95 -1.72 21.88
N ARG A 75 5.87 -1.45 22.60
CA ARG A 75 5.20 -0.14 22.66
C ARG A 75 6.14 1.03 22.97
N PRO A 76 7.05 0.98 23.98
CA PRO A 76 7.98 2.06 24.22
C PRO A 76 9.02 2.24 23.09
N LEU A 77 9.44 1.16 22.44
CA LEU A 77 10.33 1.21 21.29
C LEU A 77 9.64 1.87 20.07
N LEU A 78 8.38 1.53 19.82
CA LEU A 78 7.60 2.11 18.74
C LEU A 78 7.31 3.61 18.95
N ALA A 79 7.17 4.06 20.19
CA ALA A 79 6.98 5.48 20.50
C ALA A 79 8.19 6.35 20.10
N HIS A 80 9.39 5.77 20.02
CA HIS A 80 10.60 6.48 19.58
C HIS A 80 10.74 6.52 18.05
N VAL A 81 9.93 5.77 17.32
CA VAL A 81 9.91 5.82 15.85
C VAL A 81 9.21 7.10 15.43
N THR A 82 9.96 8.05 14.86
CA THR A 82 9.39 9.29 14.32
C THR A 82 8.59 8.98 13.06
N PHE A 83 7.29 9.13 13.14
CA PHE A 83 6.39 9.04 12.00
C PHE A 83 5.96 10.46 11.62
N THR A 84 6.11 10.85 10.36
CA THR A 84 5.71 12.20 9.88
C THR A 84 6.30 13.35 10.70
N THR A 85 7.62 13.30 11.03
CA THR A 85 8.38 14.32 11.78
C THR A 85 8.04 14.46 13.27
N SER A 86 7.03 13.76 13.79
CA SER A 86 6.67 13.76 15.21
C SER A 86 6.78 12.35 15.81
N PRO A 87 7.32 12.17 17.01
CA PRO A 87 7.25 10.90 17.71
C PRO A 87 5.79 10.63 18.12
N PHE A 88 5.41 9.36 18.18
CA PHE A 88 4.12 8.97 18.74
C PHE A 88 4.09 9.24 20.24
N PHE A 89 2.98 9.83 20.72
CA PHE A 89 2.71 9.80 22.16
C PHE A 89 2.33 8.38 22.59
N LEU A 90 2.74 7.98 23.78
CA LEU A 90 2.36 6.67 24.34
C LEU A 90 0.83 6.49 24.43
N SER A 91 0.08 7.59 24.56
CA SER A 91 -1.38 7.60 24.49
C SER A 91 -1.93 7.15 23.14
N ASP A 92 -1.27 7.52 22.04
CA ASP A 92 -1.73 7.20 20.67
C ASP A 92 -1.59 5.70 20.37
N LEU A 93 -0.62 5.06 21.03
CA LEU A 93 -0.40 3.62 20.98
C LEU A 93 -1.21 2.88 22.09
N SER A 94 -2.21 3.50 22.72
CA SER A 94 -3.07 2.81 23.68
C SER A 94 -4.19 2.05 22.97
N LEU A 95 -4.34 0.77 23.30
CA LEU A 95 -5.49 -0.01 22.85
C LEU A 95 -6.71 0.37 23.69
N THR A 96 -7.85 0.59 23.05
CA THR A 96 -9.10 0.77 23.77
C THR A 96 -9.54 -0.55 24.41
N THR A 97 -10.33 -0.48 25.47
CA THR A 97 -10.89 -1.69 26.11
C THR A 97 -11.67 -2.55 25.11
N THR A 98 -12.34 -1.91 24.16
CA THR A 98 -13.08 -2.59 23.08
C THR A 98 -12.15 -3.38 22.18
N ASP A 99 -11.00 -2.82 21.79
CA ASP A 99 -10.01 -3.51 20.92
C ASP A 99 -9.41 -4.70 21.66
N VAL A 100 -9.05 -4.51 22.93
CA VAL A 100 -8.51 -5.60 23.76
C VAL A 100 -9.53 -6.74 23.89
N LEU A 101 -10.79 -6.44 24.18
CA LEU A 101 -11.85 -7.45 24.29
C LEU A 101 -12.14 -8.11 22.94
N ALA A 102 -12.17 -7.35 21.87
CA ALA A 102 -12.40 -7.88 20.51
C ALA A 102 -11.33 -8.91 20.12
N VAL A 103 -10.07 -8.64 20.42
CA VAL A 103 -8.97 -9.58 20.13
C VAL A 103 -8.95 -10.74 21.15
N ALA A 104 -9.08 -10.45 22.46
CA ALA A 104 -8.99 -11.44 23.52
C ALA A 104 -10.10 -12.50 23.47
N LEU A 105 -11.29 -12.12 23.02
CA LEU A 105 -12.43 -13.03 22.86
C LEU A 105 -12.61 -13.49 21.41
N GLY A 106 -12.45 -12.58 20.45
CA GLY A 106 -12.68 -12.85 19.03
C GLY A 106 -11.76 -13.93 18.47
N VAL A 107 -10.46 -13.87 18.79
CA VAL A 107 -9.47 -14.83 18.27
C VAL A 107 -9.70 -16.24 18.81
N PRO A 108 -9.87 -16.49 20.13
CA PRO A 108 -10.19 -17.82 20.66
C PRO A 108 -11.52 -18.39 20.16
N VAL A 109 -12.55 -17.56 20.05
CA VAL A 109 -13.86 -17.97 19.51
C VAL A 109 -13.74 -18.36 18.04
N ALA A 110 -13.04 -17.57 17.23
CA ALA A 110 -12.78 -17.88 15.82
C ALA A 110 -11.97 -19.18 15.68
N ALA A 111 -10.98 -19.41 16.54
CA ALA A 111 -10.20 -20.66 16.57
C ALA A 111 -11.08 -21.88 16.92
N ALA A 112 -11.93 -21.78 17.92
CA ALA A 112 -12.86 -22.84 18.30
C ALA A 112 -13.86 -23.17 17.19
N LEU A 113 -14.44 -22.15 16.55
CA LEU A 113 -15.36 -22.30 15.42
C LEU A 113 -14.67 -22.96 14.22
N SER A 114 -13.47 -22.50 13.88
CA SER A 114 -12.66 -23.06 12.79
C SER A 114 -12.34 -24.52 13.01
N ALA A 115 -11.96 -24.91 14.24
CA ALA A 115 -11.71 -26.30 14.62
C ALA A 115 -12.97 -27.17 14.46
N ARG A 116 -14.13 -26.67 14.90
CA ARG A 116 -15.42 -27.37 14.73
C ARG A 116 -15.81 -27.56 13.26
N ILE A 117 -15.64 -26.53 12.44
CA ILE A 117 -15.97 -26.56 11.00
C ILE A 117 -15.04 -27.55 10.26
N ALA A 118 -13.74 -27.53 10.57
CA ALA A 118 -12.78 -28.46 9.98
C ALA A 118 -13.14 -29.93 10.24
N LEU A 119 -13.58 -30.24 11.46
CA LEU A 119 -13.96 -31.59 11.84
C LEU A 119 -15.31 -32.06 11.28
N ARG A 120 -16.19 -31.16 10.83
CA ARG A 120 -17.42 -31.56 10.12
C ARG A 120 -17.12 -32.37 8.85
N ARG A 121 -16.03 -32.08 8.16
CA ARG A 121 -15.60 -32.83 6.97
C ARG A 121 -15.07 -34.24 7.29
N VAL A 122 -14.45 -34.42 8.46
CA VAL A 122 -13.91 -35.71 8.90
C VAL A 122 -15.03 -36.68 9.38
N ARG A 123 -16.20 -36.17 9.74
CA ARG A 123 -17.36 -36.99 10.14
C ARG A 123 -17.93 -37.85 9.01
N ILE A 124 -17.68 -37.53 7.75
CA ILE A 124 -18.35 -38.11 6.58
C ILE A 124 -17.64 -39.39 6.08
N SER A 125 -16.42 -39.68 6.52
CA SER A 125 -15.70 -40.91 6.10
C SER A 125 -15.25 -41.73 7.30
N PRO A 126 -16.04 -42.75 7.71
CA PRO A 126 -15.73 -43.56 8.91
C PRO A 126 -14.58 -44.53 8.73
N LEU A 127 -14.15 -44.84 7.53
CA LEU A 127 -13.18 -45.92 7.25
C LEU A 127 -11.77 -45.45 6.89
N GLY A 128 -11.36 -44.19 7.15
CA GLY A 128 -9.94 -43.79 7.05
C GLY A 128 -9.17 -44.08 5.75
N VAL A 129 -9.77 -44.85 4.85
CA VAL A 129 -9.23 -45.14 3.52
C VAL A 129 -9.67 -44.03 2.59
N THR A 130 -9.13 -42.82 2.78
CA THR A 130 -9.06 -41.89 1.66
C THR A 130 -8.09 -42.53 0.66
N ARG A 131 -8.65 -43.25 -0.35
CA ARG A 131 -7.96 -43.35 -1.63
C ARG A 131 -7.40 -41.97 -1.87
N GLN A 132 -6.10 -41.87 -2.10
CA GLN A 132 -5.45 -40.65 -2.57
C GLN A 132 -6.06 -40.33 -3.93
N ALA A 133 -7.30 -39.82 -3.92
CA ALA A 133 -7.93 -39.31 -5.10
C ALA A 133 -7.14 -38.06 -5.47
N THR A 134 -6.51 -38.10 -6.62
CA THR A 134 -5.84 -36.93 -7.21
C THR A 134 -6.73 -35.71 -7.06
N PRO A 135 -6.29 -34.66 -6.39
CA PRO A 135 -7.13 -33.49 -6.13
C PRO A 135 -7.62 -32.93 -7.48
N ARG A 136 -8.92 -32.65 -7.59
CA ARG A 136 -9.47 -32.09 -8.81
C ARG A 136 -8.71 -30.84 -9.21
N PRO A 137 -8.30 -30.69 -10.50
CA PRO A 137 -7.52 -29.55 -10.95
C PRO A 137 -8.26 -28.23 -10.68
N PRO A 138 -7.56 -27.15 -10.30
CA PRO A 138 -8.18 -25.86 -10.08
C PRO A 138 -8.76 -25.34 -11.40
N ARG A 139 -10.01 -24.89 -11.36
CA ARG A 139 -10.74 -24.39 -12.53
C ARG A 139 -10.43 -22.90 -12.73
N ALA A 140 -10.50 -22.41 -13.96
CA ALA A 140 -10.21 -21.02 -14.35
C ALA A 140 -11.14 -19.99 -13.69
N TYR A 141 -12.37 -20.36 -13.28
CA TYR A 141 -13.29 -19.43 -12.61
C TYR A 141 -12.72 -18.80 -11.33
N ARG A 142 -11.63 -19.34 -10.77
CA ARG A 142 -10.92 -18.77 -9.61
C ARG A 142 -10.23 -17.45 -9.90
N VAL A 143 -10.07 -17.11 -11.17
CA VAL A 143 -9.55 -15.80 -11.61
C VAL A 143 -10.65 -14.74 -11.59
N VAL A 144 -11.92 -15.14 -11.57
CA VAL A 144 -13.07 -14.21 -11.62
C VAL A 144 -13.03 -13.15 -10.52
N PRO A 145 -12.76 -13.45 -9.23
CA PRO A 145 -12.69 -12.42 -8.20
C PRO A 145 -11.60 -11.38 -8.47
N LEU A 146 -10.45 -11.81 -9.00
CA LEU A 146 -9.35 -10.91 -9.37
C LEU A 146 -9.78 -9.94 -10.48
N VAL A 147 -10.36 -10.49 -11.54
CA VAL A 147 -10.86 -9.67 -12.66
C VAL A 147 -11.99 -8.76 -12.23
N ALA A 148 -12.92 -9.25 -11.39
CA ALA A 148 -14.03 -8.46 -10.87
C ALA A 148 -13.52 -7.28 -10.03
N GLY A 149 -12.50 -7.48 -9.17
CA GLY A 149 -11.91 -6.40 -8.38
C GLY A 149 -11.21 -5.34 -9.26
N LEU A 150 -10.48 -5.76 -10.30
CA LEU A 150 -9.87 -4.84 -11.26
C LEU A 150 -10.93 -4.07 -12.06
N LEU A 151 -12.01 -4.73 -12.50
CA LEU A 151 -13.11 -4.09 -13.19
C LEU A 151 -13.87 -3.11 -12.29
N GLU A 152 -14.05 -3.43 -11.02
CA GLU A 152 -14.65 -2.52 -10.03
C GLU A 152 -13.80 -1.24 -9.88
N LEU A 153 -12.47 -1.37 -9.73
CA LEU A 153 -11.57 -0.21 -9.68
C LEU A 153 -11.65 0.62 -10.98
N ALA A 154 -11.69 -0.04 -12.14
CA ALA A 154 -11.81 0.63 -13.43
C ALA A 154 -13.16 1.35 -13.60
N TYR A 155 -14.25 0.80 -13.05
CA TYR A 155 -15.59 1.40 -13.12
C TYR A 155 -15.66 2.81 -12.50
N PHE A 156 -14.85 3.06 -11.46
CA PHE A 156 -14.83 4.35 -10.78
C PHE A 156 -13.94 5.41 -11.47
N ILE A 157 -13.30 5.11 -12.60
CA ILE A 157 -12.58 6.11 -13.40
C ILE A 157 -13.60 7.14 -13.93
N GLY A 158 -13.41 8.41 -13.57
CA GLY A 158 -14.33 9.50 -13.88
C GLY A 158 -15.65 9.52 -13.07
N ARG A 159 -15.83 8.60 -12.11
CA ARG A 159 -17.03 8.49 -11.26
C ARG A 159 -16.70 8.55 -9.77
N ARG A 160 -15.75 9.39 -9.40
CA ARG A 160 -15.27 9.50 -8.02
C ARG A 160 -16.39 9.96 -7.07
N PRO A 161 -16.68 9.23 -5.98
CA PRO A 161 -17.62 9.68 -4.97
C PRO A 161 -17.13 10.95 -4.26
N PRO A 162 -18.01 11.94 -4.00
CA PRO A 162 -17.62 13.22 -3.41
C PRO A 162 -17.28 13.14 -1.93
N THR A 163 -17.79 12.13 -1.21
CA THR A 163 -17.60 11.98 0.24
C THR A 163 -16.52 10.96 0.57
N SER A 164 -15.74 11.19 1.63
CA SER A 164 -14.71 10.28 2.09
C SER A 164 -15.25 8.89 2.46
N GLY A 165 -16.42 8.81 3.09
CA GLY A 165 -17.09 7.55 3.37
C GLY A 165 -17.57 6.81 2.12
N GLY A 166 -18.03 7.56 1.11
CA GLY A 166 -18.38 7.01 -0.21
C GLY A 166 -17.17 6.43 -0.93
N GLN A 167 -16.02 7.08 -0.85
CA GLN A 167 -14.77 6.59 -1.43
C GLN A 167 -14.31 5.27 -0.79
N VAL A 168 -14.36 5.15 0.54
CA VAL A 168 -14.02 3.89 1.21
C VAL A 168 -14.96 2.76 0.76
N ARG A 169 -16.27 3.01 0.71
CA ARG A 169 -17.25 2.00 0.25
C ARG A 169 -17.06 1.61 -1.21
N ALA A 170 -16.59 2.52 -2.06
CA ALA A 170 -16.37 2.28 -3.48
C ALA A 170 -15.07 1.53 -3.76
N PHE A 171 -13.98 1.81 -3.06
CA PHE A 171 -12.65 1.28 -3.40
C PHE A 171 -12.19 0.12 -2.53
N LEU A 172 -12.69 0.01 -1.28
CA LEU A 172 -12.27 -1.06 -0.38
C LEU A 172 -12.70 -2.46 -0.87
N PRO A 173 -13.96 -2.68 -1.36
CA PRO A 173 -14.36 -4.00 -1.87
C PRO A 173 -13.52 -4.43 -3.07
N GLY A 174 -13.26 -3.54 -4.04
CA GLY A 174 -12.42 -3.83 -5.19
C GLY A 174 -11.00 -4.20 -4.79
N THR A 175 -10.41 -3.48 -3.84
CA THR A 175 -9.08 -3.80 -3.30
C THR A 175 -9.07 -5.16 -2.61
N LEU A 176 -10.07 -5.48 -1.79
CA LEU A 176 -10.20 -6.78 -1.13
C LEU A 176 -10.40 -7.92 -2.14
N LEU A 177 -11.18 -7.67 -3.20
CA LEU A 177 -11.36 -8.64 -4.29
C LEU A 177 -10.07 -8.87 -5.07
N VAL A 178 -9.25 -7.84 -5.32
CA VAL A 178 -7.92 -8.00 -5.95
C VAL A 178 -7.02 -8.84 -5.06
N LEU A 179 -6.86 -8.50 -3.77
CA LEU A 179 -6.00 -9.23 -2.84
C LEU A 179 -6.46 -10.67 -2.64
N GLY A 180 -7.75 -10.88 -2.37
CA GLY A 180 -8.35 -12.21 -2.26
C GLY A 180 -8.30 -12.98 -3.58
N GLY A 181 -8.50 -12.28 -4.68
CA GLY A 181 -8.46 -12.82 -6.04
C GLY A 181 -7.09 -13.37 -6.42
N VAL A 182 -5.99 -12.69 -6.07
CA VAL A 182 -4.61 -13.19 -6.26
C VAL A 182 -4.40 -14.50 -5.52
N VAL A 183 -4.88 -14.60 -4.26
CA VAL A 183 -4.79 -15.83 -3.47
C VAL A 183 -5.64 -16.95 -4.05
N LEU A 184 -6.85 -16.66 -4.53
CA LEU A 184 -7.76 -17.66 -5.12
C LEU A 184 -7.30 -18.12 -6.51
N ALA A 185 -6.75 -17.22 -7.33
CA ALA A 185 -6.22 -17.51 -8.66
C ALA A 185 -4.90 -18.27 -8.61
N GLY A 186 -4.11 -18.08 -7.55
CA GLY A 186 -2.75 -18.60 -7.41
C GLY A 186 -2.58 -20.08 -7.72
N PRO A 187 -3.43 -20.99 -7.23
CA PRO A 187 -3.34 -22.42 -7.59
C PRO A 187 -3.55 -22.70 -9.08
N TRP A 188 -4.43 -21.94 -9.75
CA TRP A 188 -4.61 -22.08 -11.19
C TRP A 188 -3.40 -21.54 -11.98
N LEU A 189 -2.87 -20.41 -11.58
CA LEU A 189 -1.64 -19.84 -12.16
C LEU A 189 -0.44 -20.79 -11.97
N THR A 190 -0.31 -21.39 -10.79
CA THR A 190 0.72 -22.40 -10.51
C THR A 190 0.57 -23.61 -11.44
N MET A 191 -0.65 -24.10 -11.65
CA MET A 191 -0.91 -25.20 -12.59
C MET A 191 -0.56 -24.82 -14.04
N ALA A 192 -0.89 -23.61 -14.46
CA ALA A 192 -0.55 -23.09 -15.80
C ALA A 192 0.97 -23.01 -15.99
N GLY A 193 1.70 -22.45 -15.01
CA GLY A 193 3.16 -22.40 -15.01
C GLY A 193 3.81 -23.78 -14.99
N ALA A 194 3.25 -24.72 -14.22
CA ALA A 194 3.72 -26.11 -14.15
C ALA A 194 3.55 -26.85 -15.49
N ARG A 195 2.42 -26.66 -16.17
CA ARG A 195 2.17 -27.21 -17.50
C ARG A 195 3.12 -26.65 -18.54
N LEU A 196 3.36 -25.33 -18.49
CA LEU A 196 4.31 -24.66 -19.38
C LEU A 196 5.75 -25.20 -19.15
N LEU A 197 6.14 -25.39 -17.87
CA LEU A 197 7.42 -26.01 -17.54
C LEU A 197 7.50 -27.43 -18.10
N ALA A 198 6.49 -28.25 -17.89
CA ALA A 198 6.47 -29.64 -18.36
C ALA A 198 6.51 -29.74 -19.89
N SER A 199 5.84 -28.84 -20.61
CA SER A 199 5.82 -28.83 -22.09
C SER A 199 7.17 -28.40 -22.71
N ARG A 200 7.98 -27.61 -21.98
CA ARG A 200 9.31 -27.12 -22.42
C ARG A 200 10.46 -27.85 -21.74
N ALA A 201 10.20 -28.89 -20.98
CA ALA A 201 11.23 -29.56 -20.17
C ALA A 201 12.19 -30.40 -21.03
N GLY A 202 13.44 -29.94 -21.19
CA GLY A 202 14.54 -30.71 -21.78
C GLY A 202 15.30 -31.59 -20.77
N ARG A 203 14.98 -31.51 -19.45
CA ARG A 203 15.65 -32.26 -18.39
C ARG A 203 14.66 -33.09 -17.58
N PRO A 204 15.01 -34.34 -17.17
CA PRO A 204 14.09 -35.22 -16.41
C PRO A 204 13.58 -34.58 -15.12
N ALA A 205 14.44 -33.84 -14.40
CA ALA A 205 14.06 -33.16 -13.16
C ALA A 205 12.97 -32.09 -13.40
N ALA A 206 13.02 -31.33 -14.50
CA ALA A 206 12.04 -30.31 -14.84
C ALA A 206 10.70 -30.94 -15.23
N LEU A 207 10.73 -32.06 -15.97
CA LEU A 207 9.53 -32.79 -16.34
C LEU A 207 8.82 -33.38 -15.12
N VAL A 208 9.57 -34.02 -14.21
CA VAL A 208 9.02 -34.58 -12.98
C VAL A 208 8.47 -33.49 -12.06
N ALA A 209 9.21 -32.38 -11.88
CA ALA A 209 8.75 -31.25 -11.08
C ALA A 209 7.48 -30.63 -11.66
N GLY A 210 7.43 -30.40 -12.98
CA GLY A 210 6.28 -29.82 -13.65
C GLY A 210 5.03 -30.70 -13.56
N ARG A 211 5.15 -32.02 -13.76
CA ARG A 211 4.01 -32.94 -13.63
C ARG A 211 3.52 -33.02 -12.19
N ARG A 212 4.41 -33.20 -11.21
CA ARG A 212 4.01 -33.22 -9.79
C ARG A 212 3.33 -31.94 -9.33
N LEU A 213 3.84 -30.80 -9.78
CA LEU A 213 3.26 -29.51 -9.47
C LEU A 213 1.90 -29.31 -10.16
N ALA A 214 1.71 -29.88 -11.35
CA ALA A 214 0.42 -29.87 -12.04
C ALA A 214 -0.62 -30.79 -11.37
N ASP A 215 -0.17 -31.88 -10.72
CA ASP A 215 -1.03 -32.82 -9.96
C ASP A 215 -1.52 -32.21 -8.63
N ASP A 216 -0.65 -31.48 -7.90
CA ASP A 216 -1.06 -30.73 -6.69
C ASP A 216 -0.59 -29.27 -6.70
N PRO A 217 -1.20 -28.42 -7.54
CA PRO A 217 -0.84 -27.00 -7.64
C PRO A 217 -1.21 -26.19 -6.40
N ARG A 218 -2.15 -26.71 -5.57
CA ARG A 218 -2.55 -26.06 -4.33
C ARG A 218 -1.46 -26.14 -3.26
N ALA A 219 -0.76 -27.27 -3.17
CA ALA A 219 0.36 -27.42 -2.24
C ALA A 219 1.53 -26.52 -2.66
N GLY A 220 1.86 -26.50 -3.97
CA GLY A 220 2.92 -25.64 -4.50
C GLY A 220 2.65 -24.16 -4.28
N PHE A 221 1.44 -23.68 -4.57
CA PHE A 221 1.07 -22.28 -4.37
C PHE A 221 1.08 -21.88 -2.89
N ARG A 222 0.58 -22.71 -1.99
CA ARG A 222 0.54 -22.40 -0.55
C ARG A 222 1.91 -22.07 0.02
N ALA A 223 2.96 -22.76 -0.45
CA ALA A 223 4.32 -22.49 0.02
C ALA A 223 4.76 -21.03 -0.27
N VAL A 224 4.30 -20.46 -1.37
CA VAL A 224 4.73 -19.12 -1.83
C VAL A 224 3.66 -18.04 -1.68
N SER A 225 2.44 -18.40 -1.24
CA SER A 225 1.28 -17.48 -1.22
C SER A 225 1.49 -16.23 -0.40
N GLY A 226 2.19 -16.31 0.74
CA GLY A 226 2.50 -15.15 1.57
C GLY A 226 3.41 -14.15 0.86
N LEU A 227 4.46 -14.64 0.20
CA LEU A 227 5.41 -13.80 -0.52
C LEU A 227 4.77 -13.18 -1.78
N VAL A 228 3.95 -13.95 -2.49
CA VAL A 228 3.20 -13.46 -3.65
C VAL A 228 2.27 -12.31 -3.27
N LEU A 229 1.58 -12.45 -2.14
CA LEU A 229 0.70 -11.41 -1.64
C LEU A 229 1.50 -10.17 -1.18
N ALA A 230 2.61 -10.37 -0.49
CA ALA A 230 3.50 -9.28 -0.09
C ALA A 230 4.02 -8.51 -1.33
N LEU A 231 4.43 -9.21 -2.38
CA LEU A 231 4.86 -8.60 -3.64
C LEU A 231 3.73 -7.80 -4.31
N CYS A 232 2.50 -8.32 -4.34
CA CYS A 232 1.34 -7.62 -4.90
C CYS A 232 1.06 -6.31 -4.14
N VAL A 233 1.02 -6.37 -2.81
CA VAL A 233 0.78 -5.21 -1.94
C VAL A 233 1.89 -4.18 -2.08
N THR A 234 3.15 -4.62 -2.03
CA THR A 234 4.30 -3.74 -2.16
C THR A 234 4.34 -3.05 -3.52
N SER A 235 4.08 -3.78 -4.62
CA SER A 235 4.02 -3.20 -5.96
C SER A 235 2.92 -2.15 -6.08
N GLY A 236 1.75 -2.43 -5.50
CA GLY A 236 0.64 -1.48 -5.45
C GLY A 236 0.98 -0.23 -4.64
N ALA A 237 1.54 -0.40 -3.44
CA ALA A 237 1.92 0.71 -2.55
C ALA A 237 3.00 1.60 -3.18
N VAL A 238 4.09 1.01 -3.67
CA VAL A 238 5.18 1.75 -4.32
C VAL A 238 4.66 2.48 -5.57
N GLY A 239 3.85 1.81 -6.40
CA GLY A 239 3.25 2.44 -7.58
C GLY A 239 2.39 3.66 -7.25
N VAL A 240 1.57 3.61 -6.20
CA VAL A 240 0.75 4.74 -5.76
C VAL A 240 1.62 5.87 -5.21
N ILE A 241 2.60 5.54 -4.38
CA ILE A 241 3.44 6.54 -3.70
C ILE A 241 4.37 7.25 -4.69
N ASP A 242 5.05 6.51 -5.58
CA ASP A 242 5.93 7.10 -6.58
C ASP A 242 5.16 8.04 -7.51
N ALA A 243 3.95 7.66 -7.93
CA ALA A 243 3.09 8.53 -8.72
C ALA A 243 2.68 9.79 -7.94
N MET A 244 2.28 9.64 -6.66
CA MET A 244 1.92 10.79 -5.81
C MET A 244 3.10 11.74 -5.58
N VAL A 245 4.27 11.19 -5.28
CA VAL A 245 5.48 11.98 -5.05
C VAL A 245 5.89 12.74 -6.30
N HIS A 246 5.77 12.10 -7.46
CA HIS A 246 6.13 12.74 -8.72
C HIS A 246 5.14 13.83 -9.13
N GLU A 247 3.84 13.56 -9.04
CA GLU A 247 2.80 14.52 -9.45
C GLU A 247 2.61 15.66 -8.42
N ARG A 248 2.85 15.40 -7.15
CA ARG A 248 2.78 16.42 -6.08
C ARG A 248 4.15 17.00 -5.72
N GLY A 249 5.22 16.37 -6.16
CA GLY A 249 6.57 16.90 -6.03
C GLY A 249 6.70 18.18 -6.83
N LEU A 250 6.87 19.30 -6.15
CA LEU A 250 7.07 20.59 -6.80
C LEU A 250 8.44 20.60 -7.47
N PRO A 251 8.57 21.09 -8.72
CA PRO A 251 9.88 21.27 -9.34
C PRO A 251 10.76 22.13 -8.45
N SER A 252 12.09 21.95 -8.54
CA SER A 252 13.05 22.73 -7.75
C SER A 252 12.82 24.22 -8.00
N ALA A 253 12.35 24.96 -6.98
CA ALA A 253 12.17 26.38 -7.11
C ALA A 253 13.50 27.10 -6.90
N GLY A 254 13.77 28.12 -7.69
CA GLY A 254 14.86 29.04 -7.45
C GLY A 254 14.73 29.71 -6.07
N THR A 255 15.84 30.24 -5.57
CA THR A 255 15.90 30.88 -4.25
C THR A 255 14.85 31.98 -4.06
N THR A 256 14.59 32.79 -5.08
CA THR A 256 13.58 33.86 -5.04
C THR A 256 12.17 33.32 -4.79
N VAL A 257 11.76 32.24 -5.47
CA VAL A 257 10.43 31.62 -5.25
C VAL A 257 10.34 31.04 -3.85
N ARG A 258 11.39 30.37 -3.37
CA ARG A 258 11.41 29.78 -2.02
C ARG A 258 11.26 30.83 -0.91
N ASN A 259 11.82 32.02 -1.14
CA ASN A 259 11.84 33.12 -0.18
C ASN A 259 10.65 34.09 -0.36
N THR A 260 9.70 33.77 -1.25
CA THR A 260 8.47 34.54 -1.39
C THR A 260 7.56 34.27 -0.21
N VAL A 261 7.11 35.34 0.46
CA VAL A 261 6.13 35.27 1.55
C VAL A 261 4.74 35.30 0.95
N MET A 262 3.89 34.38 1.36
CA MET A 262 2.50 34.24 0.94
C MET A 262 1.57 34.48 2.12
N SER A 263 0.44 35.12 1.85
CA SER A 263 -0.68 35.26 2.79
C SER A 263 -1.95 34.89 2.06
N ASP A 264 -2.59 33.80 2.47
CA ASP A 264 -3.82 33.29 1.85
C ASP A 264 -5.05 33.78 2.61
N HIS A 265 -5.99 34.34 1.85
CA HIS A 265 -7.26 34.87 2.35
C HIS A 265 -8.45 34.05 1.84
N ALA A 266 -8.21 33.13 0.91
CA ALA A 266 -9.22 32.20 0.41
C ALA A 266 -9.42 31.07 1.43
N ARG A 267 -10.43 31.20 2.30
CA ARG A 267 -10.87 30.05 3.10
C ARG A 267 -11.53 29.04 2.18
N TYR A 268 -11.09 27.77 2.26
CA TYR A 268 -11.83 26.67 1.65
C TYR A 268 -13.24 26.64 2.23
N VAL A 269 -14.20 27.08 1.47
CA VAL A 269 -15.61 27.01 1.83
C VAL A 269 -16.19 25.77 1.15
N PRO A 270 -16.70 24.80 1.90
CA PRO A 270 -17.40 23.65 1.33
C PRO A 270 -18.52 24.09 0.39
N PRO A 271 -18.80 23.35 -0.70
CA PRO A 271 -19.89 23.68 -1.61
C PRO A 271 -21.21 23.84 -0.84
N GLY A 272 -21.83 25.00 -0.95
CA GLY A 272 -23.12 25.32 -0.27
C GLY A 272 -23.03 26.29 0.91
N LEU A 273 -21.84 26.59 1.45
CA LEU A 273 -21.68 27.71 2.39
C LEU A 273 -21.34 29.01 1.62
N ARG A 274 -21.88 30.14 2.11
CA ARG A 274 -21.51 31.43 1.58
C ARG A 274 -20.07 31.76 1.99
N VAL A 275 -19.25 32.19 1.03
CA VAL A 275 -17.92 32.75 1.30
C VAL A 275 -18.11 33.92 2.24
N GLY A 276 -17.54 33.86 3.44
CA GLY A 276 -17.44 35.04 4.30
C GLY A 276 -16.75 36.16 3.50
N THR A 277 -17.12 37.40 3.75
CA THR A 277 -16.49 38.55 3.09
C THR A 277 -15.00 38.50 3.28
N VAL A 278 -14.25 38.27 2.19
CA VAL A 278 -12.79 38.36 2.20
C VAL A 278 -12.45 39.82 2.53
N PRO A 279 -11.65 40.10 3.57
CA PRO A 279 -11.34 41.46 3.96
C PRO A 279 -10.63 42.17 2.80
N THR A 280 -11.06 43.39 2.50
CA THR A 280 -10.34 44.27 1.57
C THR A 280 -8.98 44.62 2.19
N PRO A 281 -7.90 44.67 1.39
CA PRO A 281 -6.60 45.10 1.91
C PRO A 281 -6.71 46.46 2.56
N PRO A 282 -6.15 46.67 3.77
CA PRO A 282 -6.09 47.98 4.40
C PRO A 282 -5.41 49.00 3.49
N ASP A 283 -5.90 50.27 3.51
CA ASP A 283 -5.27 51.33 2.79
C ASP A 283 -3.82 51.49 3.21
N GLY A 284 -2.90 51.58 2.23
CA GLY A 284 -1.48 51.71 2.49
C GLY A 284 -0.71 50.41 2.66
N LEU A 285 -1.35 49.25 2.78
CA LEU A 285 -0.66 47.95 2.96
C LEU A 285 0.42 47.69 1.91
N LEU A 286 0.12 47.94 0.64
CA LEU A 286 1.08 47.76 -0.46
C LEU A 286 2.28 48.71 -0.35
N ALA A 287 2.07 49.93 0.12
CA ALA A 287 3.15 50.90 0.35
C ALA A 287 4.03 50.47 1.53
N GLU A 288 3.42 50.02 2.62
CA GLU A 288 4.11 49.51 3.78
C GLU A 288 4.97 48.26 3.45
N LEU A 289 4.42 47.29 2.71
CA LEU A 289 5.16 46.10 2.27
C LEU A 289 6.35 46.46 1.35
N ARG A 290 6.16 47.40 0.43
CA ARG A 290 7.23 47.88 -0.48
C ARG A 290 8.30 48.69 0.24
N ALA A 291 7.97 49.33 1.37
CA ALA A 291 8.93 50.05 2.20
C ALA A 291 9.82 49.11 3.05
N VAL A 292 9.49 47.83 3.16
CA VAL A 292 10.30 46.87 3.86
C VAL A 292 11.59 46.64 3.08
N HIS A 293 12.75 46.90 3.73
CA HIS A 293 14.05 46.65 3.12
C HIS A 293 14.22 45.17 2.76
N GLY A 294 14.61 44.89 1.53
CA GLY A 294 14.77 43.54 1.00
C GLY A 294 13.52 42.96 0.31
N VAL A 295 12.41 43.71 0.24
CA VAL A 295 11.24 43.35 -0.58
C VAL A 295 11.47 43.78 -2.03
N GLY A 296 11.40 42.80 -2.97
CA GLY A 296 11.60 43.04 -4.41
C GLY A 296 10.31 43.36 -5.16
N GLY A 297 9.19 42.76 -4.75
CA GLY A 297 7.90 42.96 -5.40
C GLY A 297 6.73 42.49 -4.56
N VAL A 298 5.54 43.05 -4.82
CA VAL A 298 4.29 42.67 -4.15
C VAL A 298 3.18 42.57 -5.19
N THR A 299 2.47 41.45 -5.19
CA THR A 299 1.36 41.18 -6.09
C THR A 299 0.13 40.70 -5.31
N LEU A 300 -1.03 41.26 -5.62
CA LEU A 300 -2.33 40.81 -5.14
C LEU A 300 -2.97 39.90 -6.18
N VAL A 301 -3.40 38.73 -5.74
CA VAL A 301 -4.22 37.84 -6.55
C VAL A 301 -5.68 38.04 -6.14
N HIS A 302 -6.51 38.37 -7.10
CA HIS A 302 -7.95 38.55 -6.91
C HIS A 302 -8.70 37.31 -7.42
N SER A 303 -9.88 37.04 -6.87
CA SER A 303 -10.72 35.95 -7.35
C SER A 303 -11.27 36.25 -8.75
N ASP A 304 -11.24 35.25 -9.64
CA ASP A 304 -11.92 35.36 -10.93
C ASP A 304 -13.39 34.96 -10.78
N PRO A 305 -14.36 35.85 -10.93
CA PRO A 305 -15.78 35.53 -10.83
C PRO A 305 -16.27 34.60 -11.95
N THR A 306 -15.49 34.42 -13.02
CA THR A 306 -15.84 33.58 -14.17
C THR A 306 -15.18 32.18 -14.09
N ALA A 307 -14.34 31.92 -13.10
CA ALA A 307 -13.60 30.67 -12.97
C ALA A 307 -14.51 29.43 -12.83
N GLY A 308 -15.70 29.57 -12.23
CA GLY A 308 -16.67 28.49 -12.05
C GLY A 308 -17.41 28.05 -13.31
N SER A 309 -17.34 28.81 -14.41
CA SER A 309 -18.04 28.52 -15.66
C SER A 309 -17.18 27.91 -16.76
N ARG A 310 -15.88 27.68 -16.49
CA ARG A 310 -14.93 27.09 -17.43
C ARG A 310 -14.54 25.69 -17.00
N PRO A 311 -14.36 24.71 -17.94
CA PRO A 311 -13.81 23.42 -17.58
C PRO A 311 -12.42 23.63 -16.98
N GLN A 312 -12.25 23.16 -15.75
CA GLN A 312 -11.09 23.33 -14.89
C GLN A 312 -9.76 22.99 -15.58
N ARG A 313 -9.05 24.02 -16.04
CA ARG A 313 -7.59 23.97 -16.01
C ARG A 313 -7.18 24.51 -14.63
N ALA A 314 -6.36 23.78 -13.91
CA ALA A 314 -5.93 24.10 -12.55
C ALA A 314 -5.15 25.43 -12.40
N LEU A 315 -4.97 26.16 -13.50
CA LEU A 315 -4.31 27.46 -13.58
C LEU A 315 -5.31 28.64 -13.64
N ASP A 316 -6.60 28.36 -13.86
CA ASP A 316 -7.58 29.41 -14.08
C ASP A 316 -8.35 29.69 -12.79
N GLY A 317 -8.14 30.82 -12.17
CA GLY A 317 -8.92 31.18 -10.98
C GLY A 317 -8.46 32.42 -10.26
N GLY A 318 -7.37 33.01 -10.67
CA GLY A 318 -6.84 34.27 -10.15
C GLY A 318 -6.71 35.35 -11.21
N LEU A 319 -6.84 36.60 -10.78
CA LEU A 319 -6.60 37.80 -11.59
C LEU A 319 -5.53 38.65 -10.90
N ALA A 320 -4.56 39.17 -11.67
CA ALA A 320 -3.50 40.02 -11.13
C ALA A 320 -3.28 41.27 -11.99
N ASP A 321 -2.88 42.36 -11.34
CA ASP A 321 -2.45 43.60 -12.01
C ASP A 321 -1.09 43.37 -12.68
N CYS A 322 -1.02 43.62 -13.98
CA CYS A 322 0.21 43.44 -14.75
C CYS A 322 1.36 44.35 -14.29
N ALA A 323 1.07 45.53 -13.73
CA ALA A 323 2.12 46.39 -13.17
C ALA A 323 2.72 45.84 -11.86
N GLN A 324 1.89 45.15 -11.06
CA GLN A 324 2.39 44.45 -9.87
C GLN A 324 3.18 43.18 -10.27
N LEU A 325 2.65 42.39 -11.21
CA LEU A 325 3.28 41.18 -11.68
C LEU A 325 4.66 41.45 -12.32
N ALA A 326 4.81 42.60 -13.00
CA ALA A 326 6.10 43.02 -13.57
C ALA A 326 7.21 43.20 -12.51
N THR A 327 6.86 43.41 -11.23
CA THR A 327 7.83 43.47 -10.12
C THR A 327 8.30 42.07 -9.66
N MET A 328 7.63 41.01 -10.16
CA MET A 328 7.87 39.64 -9.78
C MET A 328 8.05 38.72 -11.02
N PRO A 329 9.05 38.97 -11.89
CA PRO A 329 9.18 38.29 -13.18
C PRO A 329 9.37 36.77 -13.06
N VAL A 330 9.76 36.28 -11.90
CA VAL A 330 9.89 34.85 -11.59
C VAL A 330 8.53 34.11 -11.67
N TYR A 331 7.43 34.81 -11.52
CA TYR A 331 6.07 34.27 -11.63
C TYR A 331 5.43 34.50 -13.00
N GLY A 332 6.18 34.94 -13.99
CA GLY A 332 5.74 35.21 -15.35
C GLY A 332 5.43 36.68 -15.59
N THR A 333 5.11 37.02 -16.83
CA THR A 333 4.86 38.38 -17.29
C THR A 333 3.51 38.48 -17.99
N CYS A 334 3.06 39.69 -18.22
CA CYS A 334 1.87 39.97 -19.04
C CYS A 334 2.23 40.28 -20.49
N PRO A 335 1.30 40.10 -21.44
CA PRO A 335 1.44 40.62 -22.78
C PRO A 335 1.54 42.15 -22.80
N THR A 336 2.22 42.71 -23.79
CA THR A 336 2.38 44.16 -23.96
C THR A 336 1.03 44.87 -24.03
N GLY A 337 0.85 45.88 -23.20
CA GLY A 337 -0.39 46.68 -23.14
C GLY A 337 -1.51 46.09 -22.30
N ALA A 338 -1.38 44.92 -21.73
CA ALA A 338 -2.38 44.36 -20.84
C ALA A 338 -2.37 45.04 -19.46
N ALA A 339 -3.55 45.35 -18.94
CA ALA A 339 -3.72 45.91 -17.60
C ALA A 339 -3.88 44.81 -16.54
N VAL A 340 -4.58 43.74 -16.89
CA VAL A 340 -4.91 42.59 -16.01
C VAL A 340 -4.62 41.30 -16.75
N ALA A 341 -4.10 40.32 -16.02
CA ALA A 341 -3.86 38.96 -16.52
C ALA A 341 -4.60 37.94 -15.67
N SER A 342 -5.00 36.85 -16.33
CA SER A 342 -5.47 35.63 -15.64
C SER A 342 -4.26 34.84 -15.17
N VAL A 343 -4.16 34.67 -13.86
CA VAL A 343 -3.04 33.96 -13.20
C VAL A 343 -3.55 32.75 -12.43
N ALA A 344 -2.65 31.94 -11.92
CA ALA A 344 -3.03 30.89 -10.99
C ALA A 344 -3.77 31.48 -9.77
N SER A 345 -4.70 30.71 -9.22
CA SER A 345 -5.41 31.09 -7.97
C SER A 345 -4.45 31.23 -6.78
N SER A 346 -3.29 30.58 -6.85
CA SER A 346 -2.22 30.65 -5.86
C SER A 346 -0.86 30.52 -6.53
N PHE A 347 0.11 31.31 -6.08
CA PHE A 347 1.51 31.26 -6.53
C PHE A 347 2.39 30.28 -5.70
N ASP A 348 1.81 29.50 -4.81
CA ASP A 348 2.53 28.47 -4.04
C ASP A 348 2.88 27.22 -4.87
N GLY A 349 2.36 27.11 -6.08
CA GLY A 349 2.55 25.97 -6.98
C GLY A 349 1.42 24.93 -6.92
N TYR A 350 0.34 25.20 -6.21
CA TYR A 350 -0.79 24.26 -6.05
C TYR A 350 -1.60 23.98 -7.33
N GLY A 351 -1.40 24.68 -8.36
CA GLY A 351 -2.13 24.49 -9.63
C GLY A 351 -1.28 23.95 -10.78
N LEU A 352 0.03 23.85 -10.57
CA LEU A 352 0.96 23.41 -11.61
C LEU A 352 1.21 21.92 -11.50
N VAL A 353 0.45 21.14 -12.24
CA VAL A 353 0.74 19.74 -12.47
C VAL A 353 2.01 19.67 -13.35
N GLY A 354 3.17 19.56 -12.69
CA GLY A 354 4.41 19.12 -13.35
C GLY A 354 5.14 20.07 -14.29
N GLY A 355 4.85 21.38 -14.27
CA GLY A 355 5.50 22.34 -15.17
C GLY A 355 5.99 23.65 -14.50
N PRO A 356 6.92 24.37 -15.13
CA PRO A 356 7.30 25.70 -14.70
C PRO A 356 6.14 26.70 -14.91
N TRP A 357 6.17 27.83 -14.19
CA TRP A 357 5.22 28.94 -14.43
C TRP A 357 5.22 29.34 -15.90
N PRO A 358 4.05 29.70 -16.47
CA PRO A 358 4.00 30.27 -17.81
C PRO A 358 4.90 31.49 -17.91
N SER A 359 5.68 31.59 -18.96
CA SER A 359 6.49 32.79 -19.20
C SER A 359 5.63 34.02 -19.39
N THR A 360 4.42 33.84 -19.95
CA THR A 360 3.45 34.92 -20.20
C THR A 360 2.04 34.45 -19.88
N TRP A 361 1.34 35.22 -19.07
CA TRP A 361 -0.04 34.97 -18.66
C TRP A 361 -1.04 35.52 -19.67
N PRO A 362 -2.21 34.91 -19.87
CA PRO A 362 -3.24 35.42 -20.75
C PRO A 362 -3.79 36.79 -20.26
N ALA A 363 -3.91 37.76 -21.16
CA ALA A 363 -4.54 39.03 -20.85
C ALA A 363 -6.06 38.87 -20.67
N VAL A 364 -6.62 39.64 -19.73
CA VAL A 364 -8.07 39.72 -19.51
C VAL A 364 -8.52 41.15 -19.82
N PRO A 365 -9.62 41.34 -20.60
CA PRO A 365 -10.14 42.68 -20.94
C PRO A 365 -10.88 43.30 -19.74
N MET A 366 -10.12 43.66 -18.71
CA MET A 366 -10.62 44.24 -17.46
C MET A 366 -9.80 45.48 -17.09
N SER A 367 -10.48 46.51 -16.58
CA SER A 367 -9.79 47.69 -16.05
C SER A 367 -9.21 47.43 -14.66
N ARG A 368 -8.13 48.14 -14.29
CA ARG A 368 -7.56 48.05 -12.94
C ARG A 368 -8.57 48.48 -11.85
N ALA A 369 -9.49 49.40 -12.17
CA ALA A 369 -10.53 49.81 -11.22
C ALA A 369 -11.49 48.65 -10.93
N ALA A 370 -11.91 47.92 -11.96
CA ALA A 370 -12.75 46.74 -11.82
C ALA A 370 -12.02 45.61 -11.08
N LEU A 371 -10.72 45.39 -11.32
CA LEU A 371 -9.93 44.42 -10.59
C LEU A 371 -9.89 44.72 -9.07
N ARG A 372 -9.71 45.99 -8.69
CA ARG A 372 -9.65 46.39 -7.27
C ARG A 372 -10.96 46.18 -6.51
N SER A 373 -12.09 46.10 -7.20
CA SER A 373 -13.38 45.79 -6.58
C SER A 373 -13.58 44.30 -6.29
N LEU A 374 -12.70 43.43 -6.80
CA LEU A 374 -12.77 41.99 -6.57
C LEU A 374 -12.06 41.59 -5.26
N PRO A 375 -12.53 40.53 -4.58
CA PRO A 375 -11.89 40.00 -3.37
C PRO A 375 -10.45 39.60 -3.64
N VAL A 376 -9.54 39.90 -2.71
CA VAL A 376 -8.16 39.44 -2.74
C VAL A 376 -8.07 38.06 -2.11
N THR A 377 -7.61 37.05 -2.85
CA THR A 377 -7.49 35.68 -2.40
C THR A 377 -6.11 35.34 -1.86
N GLN A 378 -5.07 36.02 -2.38
CA GLN A 378 -3.68 35.80 -1.94
C GLN A 378 -2.85 37.07 -2.11
N ILE A 379 -1.91 37.28 -1.21
CA ILE A 379 -0.87 38.31 -1.31
C ILE A 379 0.48 37.60 -1.41
N ALA A 380 1.24 37.89 -2.46
CA ALA A 380 2.58 37.36 -2.70
C ALA A 380 3.61 38.49 -2.57
N VAL A 381 4.66 38.28 -1.77
CA VAL A 381 5.73 39.23 -1.50
C VAL A 381 7.07 38.56 -1.78
N THR A 382 7.78 38.95 -2.83
CA THR A 382 9.14 38.48 -3.08
C THR A 382 10.14 39.19 -2.20
N THR A 383 11.07 38.43 -1.63
CA THR A 383 12.13 38.97 -0.77
C THR A 383 13.52 38.57 -1.29
N ASP A 384 14.55 39.28 -0.82
CA ASP A 384 15.97 38.95 -1.06
C ASP A 384 16.43 37.66 -0.34
N GLY A 385 15.55 37.09 0.50
CA GLY A 385 15.85 35.91 1.30
C GLY A 385 16.49 36.18 2.64
N SER A 386 16.73 37.46 2.99
CA SER A 386 17.18 37.81 4.33
C SER A 386 16.08 37.54 5.36
N ARG A 387 16.46 36.95 6.50
CA ARG A 387 15.52 36.67 7.59
C ARG A 387 14.75 37.93 8.02
N SER A 388 15.45 39.09 8.04
CA SER A 388 14.86 40.37 8.42
C SER A 388 13.74 40.80 7.44
N ALA A 389 13.95 40.65 6.13
CA ALA A 389 12.92 40.98 5.13
C ALA A 389 11.70 40.06 5.24
N ILE A 390 11.93 38.76 5.36
CA ILE A 390 10.88 37.75 5.51
C ILE A 390 10.03 38.03 6.77
N GLU A 391 10.67 38.19 7.93
CA GLU A 391 9.94 38.38 9.20
C GLU A 391 9.23 39.74 9.29
N ARG A 392 9.78 40.80 8.69
CA ARG A 392 9.10 42.09 8.62
C ARG A 392 7.89 42.01 7.70
N ALA A 393 8.02 41.41 6.51
CA ALA A 393 6.89 41.21 5.60
C ALA A 393 5.78 40.40 6.26
N ARG A 394 6.12 39.32 6.99
CA ARG A 394 5.18 38.55 7.79
C ARG A 394 4.49 39.37 8.85
N THR A 395 5.23 40.18 9.59
CA THR A 395 4.65 41.03 10.64
C THR A 395 3.66 42.02 10.08
N VAL A 396 3.96 42.66 8.94
CA VAL A 396 3.05 43.55 8.27
C VAL A 396 1.77 42.84 7.83
N LEU A 397 1.89 41.68 7.19
CA LEU A 397 0.75 40.88 6.75
C LEU A 397 -0.08 40.35 7.92
N ALA A 398 0.54 39.84 8.98
CA ALA A 398 -0.15 39.33 10.16
C ALA A 398 -0.90 40.42 10.93
N ARG A 399 -0.40 41.67 10.92
CA ARG A 399 -1.12 42.83 11.48
C ARG A 399 -2.32 43.24 10.63
N ALA A 400 -2.16 43.17 9.31
CA ALA A 400 -3.23 43.51 8.39
C ALA A 400 -4.39 42.48 8.44
N TYR A 401 -4.08 41.21 8.70
CA TYR A 401 -5.04 40.12 8.69
C TYR A 401 -4.86 39.18 9.92
N PRO A 402 -5.20 39.66 11.13
CA PRO A 402 -4.96 38.93 12.37
C PRO A 402 -5.85 37.68 12.56
N ALA A 403 -6.92 37.56 11.80
CA ALA A 403 -7.87 36.43 11.85
C ALA A 403 -7.59 35.33 10.81
N ASP A 404 -6.63 35.54 9.92
CA ASP A 404 -6.26 34.59 8.88
C ASP A 404 -5.11 33.69 9.31
N ASP A 405 -4.83 32.67 8.50
CA ASP A 405 -3.68 31.80 8.72
C ASP A 405 -2.38 32.61 8.67
N PRO A 406 -1.39 32.27 9.51
CA PRO A 406 -0.15 33.02 9.55
C PRO A 406 0.58 32.97 8.19
N PRO A 407 1.12 34.11 7.71
CA PRO A 407 1.88 34.15 6.47
C PRO A 407 3.07 33.21 6.49
N TYR A 408 3.33 32.54 5.40
CA TYR A 408 4.37 31.51 5.25
C TYR A 408 5.26 31.79 4.03
N THR A 409 6.46 31.23 3.99
CA THR A 409 7.26 31.22 2.76
C THR A 409 6.91 30.00 1.90
N VAL A 410 7.04 30.13 0.58
CA VAL A 410 6.87 29.00 -0.34
C VAL A 410 7.86 27.85 0.02
N GLY A 411 9.03 28.19 0.53
CA GLY A 411 10.01 27.21 1.01
C GLY A 411 9.51 26.38 2.20
N GLU A 412 8.84 27.02 3.17
CA GLU A 412 8.25 26.34 4.33
C GLU A 412 7.07 25.46 3.95
N ASP A 413 6.18 25.96 3.09
CA ASP A 413 5.06 25.18 2.61
C ASP A 413 5.53 23.94 1.84
N ARG A 414 6.55 24.09 0.98
CA ARG A 414 7.19 22.96 0.31
C ARG A 414 7.83 21.97 1.26
N ALA A 415 8.50 22.45 2.31
CA ALA A 415 9.07 21.57 3.34
C ALA A 415 8.00 20.79 4.10
N ARG A 416 6.86 21.42 4.42
CA ARG A 416 5.71 20.73 5.03
C ARG A 416 5.15 19.65 4.12
N ARG A 417 4.97 19.96 2.84
CA ARG A 417 4.46 18.98 1.84
C ARG A 417 5.43 17.83 1.61
N SER A 418 6.74 18.10 1.54
CA SER A 418 7.73 17.03 1.44
C SER A 418 7.69 16.11 2.65
N ALA A 419 7.54 16.66 3.86
CA ALA A 419 7.38 15.88 5.08
C ALA A 419 6.11 15.00 5.07
N GLU A 420 4.99 15.50 4.52
CA GLU A 420 3.77 14.70 4.32
C GLU A 420 4.03 13.54 3.34
N LEU A 421 4.71 13.81 2.22
CA LEU A 421 5.05 12.78 1.23
C LEU A 421 6.02 11.74 1.79
N ASP A 422 6.99 12.17 2.61
CA ASP A 422 7.90 11.26 3.32
C ASP A 422 7.13 10.38 4.33
N GLY A 423 6.08 10.91 4.96
CA GLY A 423 5.16 10.11 5.79
C GLY A 423 4.47 8.99 5.00
N TYR A 424 4.04 9.25 3.76
CA TYR A 424 3.48 8.18 2.90
C TYR A 424 4.53 7.14 2.51
N ARG A 425 5.78 7.54 2.25
CA ARG A 425 6.89 6.60 2.01
C ARG A 425 7.15 5.73 3.23
N GLN A 426 7.22 6.32 4.41
CA GLN A 426 7.39 5.58 5.67
C GLN A 426 6.27 4.55 5.91
N LEU A 427 5.00 4.90 5.57
CA LEU A 427 3.89 3.93 5.61
C LEU A 427 4.14 2.73 4.70
N ALA A 428 4.63 2.96 3.47
CA ALA A 428 4.97 1.86 2.58
C ALA A 428 6.10 1.00 3.13
N ASP A 429 7.15 1.64 3.67
CA ASP A 429 8.29 0.94 4.25
C ASP A 429 7.88 0.06 5.42
N VAL A 430 6.96 0.53 6.28
CA VAL A 430 6.39 -0.28 7.36
C VAL A 430 5.60 -1.48 6.83
N VAL A 431 4.76 -1.27 5.81
CA VAL A 431 4.01 -2.38 5.17
C VAL A 431 4.98 -3.42 4.62
N ILE A 432 6.04 -2.98 3.97
CA ILE A 432 7.08 -3.85 3.41
C ILE A 432 7.82 -4.58 4.53
N ALA A 433 8.31 -3.84 5.54
CA ALA A 433 9.07 -4.37 6.66
C ALA A 433 8.30 -5.40 7.48
N VAL A 434 6.98 -5.29 7.55
CA VAL A 434 6.10 -6.25 8.24
C VAL A 434 5.72 -7.42 7.33
N SER A 435 5.36 -7.15 6.07
CA SER A 435 4.84 -8.17 5.15
C SER A 435 5.92 -9.18 4.73
N PHE A 436 7.16 -8.75 4.50
CA PHE A 436 8.23 -9.64 4.05
C PHE A 436 8.68 -10.67 5.09
N PRO A 437 8.92 -10.33 6.38
CA PRO A 437 9.20 -11.33 7.41
C PRO A 437 8.05 -12.33 7.60
N ILE A 438 6.79 -11.86 7.59
CA ILE A 438 5.62 -12.73 7.68
C ILE A 438 5.58 -13.71 6.50
N ALA A 439 5.82 -13.21 5.29
CA ALA A 439 5.91 -14.02 4.08
C ALA A 439 7.05 -15.03 4.14
N GLY A 440 8.23 -14.63 4.64
CA GLY A 440 9.38 -15.49 4.87
C GLY A 440 9.09 -16.61 5.87
N CYS A 441 8.48 -16.29 7.00
CA CYS A 441 8.04 -17.26 8.00
C CYS A 441 7.01 -18.25 7.41
N SER A 442 6.03 -17.73 6.66
CA SER A 442 5.02 -18.57 5.98
C SER A 442 5.67 -19.54 4.99
N LEU A 443 6.64 -19.08 4.22
CA LEU A 443 7.42 -19.91 3.30
C LEU A 443 8.21 -20.98 4.04
N ALA A 444 8.95 -20.61 5.09
CA ALA A 444 9.75 -21.53 5.89
C ALA A 444 8.89 -22.65 6.50
N VAL A 445 7.76 -22.28 7.10
CA VAL A 445 6.79 -23.23 7.67
C VAL A 445 6.21 -24.17 6.60
N SER A 446 5.85 -23.63 5.44
CA SER A 446 5.29 -24.41 4.33
C SER A 446 6.29 -25.39 3.74
N VAL A 447 7.54 -24.96 3.55
CA VAL A 447 8.61 -25.81 3.01
C VAL A 447 8.97 -26.92 4.01
N ALA A 448 9.11 -26.58 5.30
CA ALA A 448 9.39 -27.57 6.35
C ALA A 448 8.27 -28.62 6.45
N GLY A 449 7.01 -28.19 6.40
CA GLY A 449 5.85 -29.09 6.39
C GLY A 449 5.83 -30.01 5.16
N GLY A 450 6.03 -29.42 3.97
CA GLY A 450 6.05 -30.16 2.71
C GLY A 450 7.19 -31.19 2.63
N LEU A 451 8.34 -30.93 3.24
CA LEU A 451 9.42 -31.91 3.32
C LEU A 451 9.04 -33.12 4.20
N SER A 452 8.35 -32.85 5.31
CA SER A 452 7.90 -33.94 6.23
C SER A 452 6.94 -34.90 5.51
N ASP A 453 6.00 -34.37 4.72
CA ASP A 453 5.02 -35.18 3.98
C ASP A 453 5.65 -36.03 2.85
N ARG A 454 6.85 -35.65 2.39
CA ARG A 454 7.55 -36.27 1.26
C ARG A 454 8.65 -37.29 1.68
N ARG A 455 8.80 -37.55 2.96
CA ARG A 455 9.82 -38.52 3.47
C ARG A 455 9.77 -39.85 2.75
N ARG A 456 8.63 -40.52 2.78
CA ARG A 456 8.40 -41.84 2.18
C ARG A 456 8.62 -41.89 0.66
N PRO A 457 7.98 -41.01 -0.16
CA PRO A 457 8.20 -41.01 -1.61
C PRO A 457 9.66 -40.78 -2.01
N PHE A 458 10.38 -39.93 -1.31
CA PHE A 458 11.77 -39.65 -1.65
C PHE A 458 12.76 -40.75 -1.20
N SER A 459 12.50 -41.41 -0.06
CA SER A 459 13.30 -42.60 0.35
C SER A 459 13.16 -43.73 -0.64
N LEU A 460 11.94 -44.01 -1.13
CA LEU A 460 11.71 -45.05 -2.16
C LEU A 460 12.41 -44.72 -3.48
N LEU A 461 12.36 -43.46 -3.95
CA LEU A 461 13.08 -43.04 -5.15
C LEU A 461 14.60 -43.13 -4.99
N ARG A 462 15.11 -42.97 -3.77
CA ARG A 462 16.54 -43.14 -3.49
C ARG A 462 16.96 -44.61 -3.51
N LEU A 463 16.10 -45.50 -3.05
CA LEU A 463 16.31 -46.95 -3.13
C LEU A 463 16.31 -47.46 -4.58
N THR A 464 15.61 -46.82 -5.50
CA THR A 464 15.66 -47.11 -6.95
C THR A 464 16.86 -46.51 -7.67
N GLY A 465 17.84 -45.92 -6.93
CA GLY A 465 19.09 -45.41 -7.51
C GLY A 465 19.06 -43.97 -7.99
N VAL A 466 17.98 -43.19 -7.74
CA VAL A 466 17.92 -41.77 -8.15
C VAL A 466 18.94 -40.95 -7.37
N ARG A 467 19.80 -40.23 -8.09
CA ARG A 467 20.86 -39.39 -7.50
C ARG A 467 20.27 -38.24 -6.66
N LEU A 468 20.87 -37.95 -5.51
CA LEU A 468 20.45 -36.88 -4.59
C LEU A 468 20.38 -35.50 -5.26
N ARG A 469 21.27 -35.25 -6.23
CA ARG A 469 21.26 -33.99 -7.03
C ARG A 469 19.97 -33.82 -7.84
N THR A 470 19.43 -34.91 -8.39
CA THR A 470 18.15 -34.87 -9.15
C THR A 470 16.99 -34.58 -8.22
N LEU A 471 16.95 -35.19 -7.02
CA LEU A 471 15.92 -34.94 -6.01
C LEU A 471 15.96 -33.49 -5.52
N ARG A 472 17.16 -32.95 -5.26
CA ARG A 472 17.33 -31.53 -4.91
C ARG A 472 16.83 -30.60 -6.02
N ALA A 473 17.16 -30.88 -7.28
CA ALA A 473 16.70 -30.12 -8.42
C ALA A 473 15.16 -30.14 -8.57
N VAL A 474 14.53 -31.30 -8.33
CA VAL A 474 13.06 -31.44 -8.33
C VAL A 474 12.44 -30.55 -7.26
N VAL A 475 12.91 -30.62 -6.01
CA VAL A 475 12.37 -29.79 -4.90
C VAL A 475 12.56 -28.30 -5.16
N LEU A 476 13.73 -27.93 -5.68
CA LEU A 476 14.02 -26.54 -6.02
C LEU A 476 13.07 -26.03 -7.10
N LEU A 477 12.87 -26.78 -8.17
CA LEU A 477 11.95 -26.40 -9.26
C LEU A 477 10.48 -26.39 -8.80
N GLU A 478 10.07 -27.36 -7.97
CA GLU A 478 8.71 -27.39 -7.40
C GLU A 478 8.38 -26.15 -6.55
N SER A 479 9.38 -25.49 -5.96
CA SER A 479 9.21 -24.27 -5.17
C SER A 479 9.44 -23.00 -6.00
N THR A 480 10.44 -22.99 -6.88
CA THR A 480 10.84 -21.81 -7.67
C THR A 480 9.83 -21.49 -8.78
N VAL A 481 9.27 -22.51 -9.42
CA VAL A 481 8.33 -22.30 -10.54
C VAL A 481 7.05 -21.59 -10.10
N PRO A 482 6.32 -22.04 -9.05
CA PRO A 482 5.17 -21.29 -8.56
C PRO A 482 5.55 -19.92 -8.05
N LEU A 483 6.71 -19.79 -7.38
CA LEU A 483 7.21 -18.51 -6.91
C LEU A 483 7.34 -17.51 -8.06
N LEU A 484 8.10 -17.82 -9.10
CA LEU A 484 8.34 -16.90 -10.21
C LEU A 484 7.09 -16.66 -11.07
N ALA A 485 6.36 -17.73 -11.42
CA ALA A 485 5.17 -17.60 -12.27
C ALA A 485 4.07 -16.73 -11.61
N VAL A 486 3.83 -16.93 -10.32
CA VAL A 486 2.78 -16.18 -9.62
C VAL A 486 3.28 -14.82 -9.15
N ALA A 487 4.58 -14.66 -8.83
CA ALA A 487 5.16 -13.37 -8.49
C ALA A 487 5.04 -12.36 -9.63
N VAL A 488 5.33 -12.76 -10.86
CA VAL A 488 5.17 -11.89 -12.05
C VAL A 488 3.74 -11.41 -12.19
N VAL A 489 2.76 -12.31 -12.04
CA VAL A 489 1.34 -11.95 -12.11
C VAL A 489 0.94 -11.05 -10.93
N ALA A 490 1.44 -11.32 -9.73
CA ALA A 490 1.15 -10.52 -8.55
C ALA A 490 1.70 -9.09 -8.65
N ILE A 491 2.93 -8.94 -9.13
CA ILE A 491 3.54 -7.62 -9.38
C ILE A 491 2.74 -6.86 -10.44
N ALA A 492 2.45 -7.50 -11.58
CA ALA A 492 1.65 -6.90 -12.64
C ALA A 492 0.25 -6.49 -12.15
N THR A 493 -0.39 -7.34 -11.32
CA THR A 493 -1.69 -7.04 -10.72
C THR A 493 -1.60 -5.88 -9.73
N GLY A 494 -0.55 -5.81 -8.90
CA GLY A 494 -0.32 -4.72 -7.96
C GLY A 494 -0.19 -3.38 -8.68
N PHE A 495 0.63 -3.29 -9.72
CA PHE A 495 0.77 -2.08 -10.52
C PHE A 495 -0.50 -1.74 -11.31
N LEU A 496 -1.20 -2.72 -11.87
CA LEU A 496 -2.47 -2.48 -12.56
C LEU A 496 -3.54 -1.94 -11.61
N ALA A 497 -3.66 -2.51 -10.42
CA ALA A 497 -4.57 -2.02 -9.39
C ALA A 497 -4.20 -0.59 -8.94
N ALA A 498 -2.90 -0.30 -8.78
CA ALA A 498 -2.40 1.04 -8.48
C ALA A 498 -2.74 2.04 -9.60
N GLN A 499 -2.54 1.68 -10.87
CA GLN A 499 -2.89 2.51 -12.02
C GLN A 499 -4.38 2.85 -12.04
N LEU A 500 -5.24 1.85 -11.88
CA LEU A 500 -6.69 2.03 -11.88
C LEU A 500 -7.14 2.91 -10.69
N PHE A 501 -6.56 2.67 -9.52
CA PHE A 501 -6.83 3.48 -8.33
C PHE A 501 -6.38 4.94 -8.52
N LEU A 502 -5.17 5.18 -9.03
CA LEU A 502 -4.64 6.52 -9.29
C LEU A 502 -5.50 7.29 -10.29
N GLN A 503 -5.89 6.66 -11.40
CA GLN A 503 -6.76 7.27 -12.40
C GLN A 503 -8.15 7.57 -11.84
N ALA A 504 -8.72 6.67 -11.05
CA ALA A 504 -10.05 6.83 -10.50
C ALA A 504 -10.12 7.89 -9.38
N GLN A 505 -9.07 8.01 -8.56
CA GLN A 505 -9.06 8.90 -7.40
C GLN A 505 -8.41 10.26 -7.66
N LEU A 506 -7.35 10.30 -8.44
CA LEU A 506 -6.47 11.46 -8.54
C LEU A 506 -6.29 11.95 -9.98
N GLY A 507 -6.68 11.17 -10.99
CA GLY A 507 -6.40 11.47 -12.40
C GLY A 507 -4.92 11.32 -12.78
N TYR A 508 -4.12 10.69 -11.92
CA TYR A 508 -2.68 10.51 -12.15
C TYR A 508 -2.41 9.23 -12.95
N SER A 509 -1.28 9.20 -13.65
CA SER A 509 -0.78 8.01 -14.34
C SER A 509 0.35 7.36 -13.57
N LEU A 510 0.41 6.02 -13.63
CA LEU A 510 1.51 5.25 -13.06
C LEU A 510 2.82 5.59 -13.77
N ARG A 511 3.90 5.68 -13.01
CA ARG A 511 5.25 5.80 -13.53
C ARG A 511 6.07 4.55 -13.25
N PRO A 512 7.10 4.27 -14.05
CA PRO A 512 8.02 3.18 -13.75
C PRO A 512 8.64 3.39 -12.36
N PRO A 513 8.66 2.36 -11.50
CA PRO A 513 9.24 2.46 -10.17
C PRO A 513 10.75 2.69 -10.23
N GLY A 514 11.30 3.31 -9.20
CA GLY A 514 12.73 3.56 -9.06
C GLY A 514 13.56 2.27 -8.92
N GLY A 515 14.88 2.38 -9.06
CA GLY A 515 15.80 1.24 -8.94
C GLY A 515 15.72 0.51 -7.60
N GLU A 516 15.39 1.21 -6.53
CA GLU A 516 15.22 0.66 -5.17
C GLU A 516 14.13 -0.41 -5.11
N TYR A 517 13.02 -0.22 -5.83
CA TYR A 517 11.96 -1.22 -5.94
C TYR A 517 12.47 -2.54 -6.54
N TYR A 518 13.21 -2.46 -7.66
CA TYR A 518 13.75 -3.67 -8.29
C TYR A 518 14.77 -4.39 -7.41
N ALA A 519 15.61 -3.63 -6.69
CA ALA A 519 16.55 -4.18 -5.72
C ALA A 519 15.83 -4.89 -4.58
N MET A 520 14.75 -4.32 -4.07
CA MET A 520 13.93 -4.90 -3.00
C MET A 520 13.23 -6.19 -3.47
N VAL A 521 12.61 -6.20 -4.64
CA VAL A 521 11.96 -7.39 -5.22
C VAL A 521 12.99 -8.50 -5.45
N ALA A 522 14.14 -8.16 -6.03
CA ALA A 522 15.23 -9.12 -6.23
C ALA A 522 15.73 -9.68 -4.90
N GLY A 523 15.94 -8.82 -3.90
CA GLY A 523 16.33 -9.21 -2.55
C GLY A 523 15.32 -10.15 -1.89
N GLY A 524 14.02 -9.86 -2.00
CA GLY A 524 12.94 -10.71 -1.50
C GLY A 524 12.89 -12.08 -2.17
N VAL A 525 13.06 -12.13 -3.48
CA VAL A 525 13.13 -13.39 -4.24
C VAL A 525 14.38 -14.20 -3.87
N ILE A 526 15.55 -13.53 -3.77
CA ILE A 526 16.81 -14.18 -3.36
C ILE A 526 16.69 -14.73 -1.93
N ALA A 527 16.12 -13.96 -1.00
CA ALA A 527 15.89 -14.42 0.36
C ALA A 527 14.96 -15.64 0.41
N ALA A 528 13.88 -15.64 -0.39
CA ALA A 528 12.98 -16.78 -0.51
C ALA A 528 13.68 -18.03 -1.06
N LEU A 529 14.50 -17.87 -2.10
CA LEU A 529 15.33 -18.95 -2.65
C LEU A 529 16.37 -19.42 -1.63
N GLY A 530 16.93 -18.51 -0.83
CA GLY A 530 17.84 -18.81 0.27
C GLY A 530 17.17 -19.67 1.34
N VAL A 531 15.95 -19.33 1.77
CA VAL A 531 15.15 -20.14 2.72
C VAL A 531 14.92 -21.54 2.16
N ILE A 532 14.54 -21.66 0.88
CA ILE A 532 14.39 -22.95 0.21
C ILE A 532 15.72 -23.72 0.20
N GLY A 533 16.83 -23.04 -0.10
CA GLY A 533 18.19 -23.59 -0.10
C GLY A 533 18.62 -24.14 1.27
N CYS A 534 18.33 -23.39 2.34
CA CYS A 534 18.64 -23.79 3.73
C CYS A 534 17.90 -25.07 4.18
N THR A 535 16.79 -25.43 3.50
CA THR A 535 16.08 -26.69 3.78
C THR A 535 16.69 -27.90 3.06
N MET A 536 17.62 -27.71 2.09
CA MET A 536 18.23 -28.79 1.33
C MET A 536 19.12 -29.77 2.15
N PRO A 537 19.88 -29.34 3.18
CA PRO A 537 20.61 -30.26 4.06
C PRO A 537 19.67 -31.18 4.83
N LEU A 538 18.50 -30.68 5.25
CA LEU A 538 17.48 -31.49 5.92
C LEU A 538 16.99 -32.64 5.03
N LEU A 539 16.85 -32.40 3.73
CA LEU A 539 16.45 -33.43 2.77
C LEU A 539 17.43 -34.61 2.79
N ALA A 540 18.75 -34.35 2.88
CA ALA A 540 19.77 -35.39 2.94
C ALA A 540 19.68 -36.23 4.21
N ARG A 541 19.38 -35.60 5.36
CA ARG A 541 19.21 -36.29 6.66
C ARG A 541 17.92 -37.12 6.70
N ILE A 542 16.83 -36.60 6.12
CA ILE A 542 15.50 -37.22 6.14
C ILE A 542 15.39 -38.41 5.18
N THR A 543 16.15 -38.42 4.08
CA THR A 543 16.14 -39.47 3.06
C THR A 543 17.25 -40.53 3.27
N GLY A 544 17.91 -40.58 4.44
CA GLY A 544 18.90 -41.59 4.79
C GLY A 544 18.29 -42.99 4.78
N PRO A 545 19.09 -44.05 4.46
CA PRO A 545 18.62 -45.43 4.42
C PRO A 545 18.11 -45.93 5.77
N GLU A 546 18.54 -45.32 6.87
CA GLU A 546 18.11 -45.61 8.24
C GLU A 546 16.63 -45.32 8.50
N ASN A 547 16.06 -44.31 7.83
CA ASN A 547 14.65 -43.92 7.96
C ASN A 547 13.68 -44.77 7.13
N ALA A 548 14.18 -45.62 6.24
CA ALA A 548 13.37 -46.61 5.49
C ALA A 548 13.13 -47.92 6.26
N ARG A 549 13.88 -48.14 7.37
CA ARG A 549 13.83 -49.36 8.17
C ARG A 549 12.97 -49.27 9.44
N ASN A 550 12.62 -48.08 9.89
CA ASN A 550 11.97 -47.85 11.19
C ASN A 550 10.47 -47.59 11.12
N ASP A 551 9.72 -48.29 10.23
CA ASP A 551 8.25 -48.33 10.29
C ASP A 551 7.70 -49.70 9.89
#